data_5d859e81b0914340193d4a57c106268d
#
_entry.id   5d859e81b0914340193d4a57c106268d
#
_cell.length_a   1.000
_cell.length_b   1.000
_cell.length_c   1.000
_cell.angle_alpha   90.00
_cell.angle_beta   90.00
_cell.angle_gamma   90.00
#
_symmetry.space_group_name_H-M   'P 1'
#
loop_
_entity.id
_entity.type
_entity.pdbx_description
1 polymer ?
#
loop_
_entity_poly.entity_id
_entity_poly.type
_entity_poly.pdbx_seq_one_letter_code
_entity_poly.pdbx_strand_id
1 'polypeptide(L)'
;MSAPLVEIDWVRAHLDDPQTVIIDCRFALNDAQAGRRAYDAGHLPGAFYLDLNQDLSSPVQTHGGRHPLPNLKQLVTTLEALGISSQPATQVVAYDATKSAFAARLWWLLRYLGHSQVAVLDGGLPAWQTADYPLETQIPTPPKTGQFTPQVQTHWTVDRDYILQHQTASGIVLVDARSPERYRGEEEPIDPIAGALPNAVNQFWQTNLDEQGHFHAAAVLKGQWQAIMEVDEPIFYCGSGVTACVNLLAQAHMGHPLPKLYVGGWSDWCSYEIES
;
A
#
# COMPACT_ATOMS: atom_id res chain seq x y z
N MET A 1 -18.07 -5.32 4.09
CA MET A 1 -16.72 -5.09 3.50
C MET A 1 -16.02 -6.43 3.53
N SER A 2 -15.32 -6.83 2.47
CA SER A 2 -14.47 -8.03 2.49
C SER A 2 -13.37 -7.86 3.53
N ALA A 3 -12.86 -8.97 4.08
CA ALA A 3 -11.69 -8.93 4.95
C ALA A 3 -10.51 -8.31 4.19
N PRO A 4 -9.73 -7.42 4.81
CA PRO A 4 -8.61 -6.76 4.12
C PRO A 4 -7.39 -7.68 3.91
N LEU A 5 -7.35 -8.82 4.59
CA LEU A 5 -6.34 -9.86 4.48
C LEU A 5 -7.00 -11.18 4.09
N VAL A 6 -6.28 -12.01 3.32
CA VAL A 6 -6.67 -13.38 2.97
C VAL A 6 -5.50 -14.33 3.18
N GLU A 7 -5.83 -15.56 3.59
CA GLU A 7 -4.86 -16.62 3.81
C GLU A 7 -4.49 -17.33 2.51
N ILE A 8 -3.32 -18.00 2.48
CA ILE A 8 -2.83 -18.74 1.30
C ILE A 8 -3.81 -19.81 0.85
N ASP A 9 -4.48 -20.50 1.76
CA ASP A 9 -5.46 -21.55 1.43
C ASP A 9 -6.70 -21.00 0.74
N TRP A 10 -7.12 -19.78 1.14
CA TRP A 10 -8.20 -19.10 0.45
C TRP A 10 -7.82 -18.77 -0.99
N VAL A 11 -6.62 -18.20 -1.20
CA VAL A 11 -6.13 -17.88 -2.56
C VAL A 11 -6.03 -19.15 -3.41
N ARG A 12 -5.45 -20.23 -2.86
CA ARG A 12 -5.35 -21.52 -3.54
C ARG A 12 -6.71 -22.05 -3.99
N ALA A 13 -7.73 -21.94 -3.15
CA ALA A 13 -9.08 -22.40 -3.47
C ALA A 13 -9.79 -21.57 -4.55
N HIS A 14 -9.29 -20.35 -4.84
CA HIS A 14 -9.91 -19.40 -5.78
C HIS A 14 -9.03 -19.09 -7.00
N LEU A 15 -7.97 -19.89 -7.26
CA LEU A 15 -7.10 -19.68 -8.43
C LEU A 15 -7.87 -19.73 -9.76
N ASP A 16 -8.85 -20.63 -9.86
CA ASP A 16 -9.66 -20.83 -11.07
C ASP A 16 -10.97 -20.04 -11.05
N ASP A 17 -11.21 -19.20 -10.04
CA ASP A 17 -12.41 -18.39 -9.96
C ASP A 17 -12.31 -17.17 -10.90
N PRO A 18 -13.16 -17.07 -11.95
CA PRO A 18 -13.12 -15.97 -12.90
C PRO A 18 -13.53 -14.61 -12.28
N GLN A 19 -14.01 -14.59 -11.05
CA GLN A 19 -14.31 -13.38 -10.29
C GLN A 19 -13.13 -12.93 -9.41
N THR A 20 -12.02 -13.71 -9.36
CA THR A 20 -10.81 -13.41 -8.59
C THR A 20 -9.67 -13.01 -9.52
N VAL A 21 -9.03 -11.87 -9.24
CA VAL A 21 -7.83 -11.39 -9.94
C VAL A 21 -6.70 -11.25 -8.92
N ILE A 22 -5.60 -11.97 -9.18
CA ILE A 22 -4.41 -11.96 -8.32
C ILE A 22 -3.37 -11.03 -8.94
N ILE A 23 -2.74 -10.17 -8.13
CA ILE A 23 -1.78 -9.18 -8.61
C ILE A 23 -0.49 -9.26 -7.80
N ASP A 24 0.60 -9.49 -8.51
CA ASP A 24 1.97 -9.41 -8.01
C ASP A 24 2.44 -7.95 -8.01
N CYS A 25 2.77 -7.45 -6.82
CA CYS A 25 3.25 -6.08 -6.60
C CYS A 25 4.73 -6.05 -6.21
N ARG A 26 5.51 -7.11 -6.46
CA ARG A 26 6.94 -7.16 -6.11
C ARG A 26 7.71 -6.01 -6.75
N PHE A 27 8.54 -5.36 -5.95
CA PHE A 27 9.32 -4.19 -6.36
C PHE A 27 10.59 -4.08 -5.49
N ALA A 28 11.61 -3.36 -5.99
CA ALA A 28 12.78 -2.99 -5.22
C ALA A 28 13.17 -1.54 -5.53
N LEU A 29 13.37 -0.72 -4.49
CA LEU A 29 13.65 0.71 -4.62
C LEU A 29 14.97 1.01 -5.35
N ASN A 30 15.96 0.12 -5.22
CA ASN A 30 17.30 0.27 -5.81
C ASN A 30 17.44 -0.40 -7.20
N ASP A 31 16.40 -1.06 -7.68
CA ASP A 31 16.40 -1.75 -8.98
C ASP A 31 14.98 -1.82 -9.55
N ALA A 32 14.63 -0.86 -10.38
CA ALA A 32 13.30 -0.73 -10.95
C ALA A 32 12.82 -1.95 -11.77
N GLN A 33 13.73 -2.83 -12.21
CA GLN A 33 13.37 -4.03 -12.98
C GLN A 33 13.33 -5.30 -12.13
N ALA A 34 13.73 -5.24 -10.86
CA ALA A 34 13.83 -6.43 -10.01
C ALA A 34 12.47 -7.12 -9.81
N GLY A 35 11.40 -6.35 -9.59
CA GLY A 35 10.05 -6.89 -9.45
C GLY A 35 9.60 -7.64 -10.70
N ARG A 36 9.76 -7.03 -11.88
CA ARG A 36 9.41 -7.64 -13.15
C ARG A 36 10.20 -8.92 -13.41
N ARG A 37 11.52 -8.90 -13.23
CA ARG A 37 12.35 -10.10 -13.37
C ARG A 37 11.95 -11.20 -12.39
N ALA A 38 11.61 -10.85 -11.15
CA ALA A 38 11.15 -11.81 -10.14
C ALA A 38 9.79 -12.43 -10.53
N TYR A 39 8.88 -11.62 -11.09
CA TYR A 39 7.60 -12.10 -11.62
C TYR A 39 7.82 -13.06 -12.80
N ASP A 40 8.65 -12.71 -13.77
CA ASP A 40 8.94 -13.55 -14.94
C ASP A 40 9.62 -14.87 -14.55
N ALA A 41 10.38 -14.90 -13.46
CA ALA A 41 11.04 -16.10 -12.93
C ALA A 41 10.07 -17.04 -12.18
N GLY A 42 8.94 -16.53 -11.69
CA GLY A 42 7.90 -17.31 -11.02
C GLY A 42 6.97 -16.43 -10.20
N HIS A 43 5.68 -16.64 -10.37
CA HIS A 43 4.59 -15.94 -9.68
C HIS A 43 3.46 -16.89 -9.31
N LEU A 44 2.52 -16.46 -8.50
CA LEU A 44 1.33 -17.26 -8.18
C LEU A 44 0.54 -17.57 -9.45
N PRO A 45 -0.03 -18.78 -9.60
CA PRO A 45 -0.79 -19.14 -10.81
C PRO A 45 -1.89 -18.12 -11.12
N GLY A 46 -1.93 -17.67 -12.37
CA GLY A 46 -2.91 -16.68 -12.85
C GLY A 46 -2.67 -15.23 -12.40
N ALA A 47 -1.57 -14.95 -11.69
CA ALA A 47 -1.30 -13.59 -11.21
C ALA A 47 -0.81 -12.66 -12.32
N PHE A 48 -1.34 -11.45 -12.38
CA PHE A 48 -0.82 -10.35 -13.18
C PHE A 48 0.24 -9.57 -12.41
N TYR A 49 1.01 -8.74 -13.10
CA TYR A 49 2.02 -7.87 -12.50
C TYR A 49 1.65 -6.40 -12.61
N LEU A 50 1.78 -5.65 -11.51
CA LEU A 50 1.72 -4.18 -11.51
C LEU A 50 2.97 -3.59 -10.86
N ASP A 51 3.60 -2.66 -11.58
CA ASP A 51 4.82 -1.98 -11.14
C ASP A 51 4.50 -0.73 -10.31
N LEU A 52 5.23 -0.55 -9.20
CA LEU A 52 5.02 0.62 -8.33
C LEU A 52 5.23 1.93 -9.07
N ASN A 53 6.26 2.04 -9.89
CA ASN A 53 6.61 3.29 -10.57
C ASN A 53 5.75 3.56 -11.81
N GLN A 54 5.40 2.50 -12.56
CA GLN A 54 4.73 2.64 -13.86
C GLN A 54 3.21 2.64 -13.74
N ASP A 55 2.67 1.80 -12.85
CA ASP A 55 1.23 1.56 -12.73
C ASP A 55 0.62 2.21 -11.49
N LEU A 56 1.34 2.19 -10.36
CA LEU A 56 0.82 2.61 -9.05
C LEU A 56 1.30 3.99 -8.61
N SER A 57 2.05 4.69 -9.46
CA SER A 57 2.53 6.05 -9.23
C SER A 57 2.54 6.86 -10.53
N SER A 58 2.51 8.18 -10.42
CA SER A 58 2.83 9.10 -11.52
C SER A 58 4.33 9.36 -11.59
N PRO A 59 4.87 9.84 -12.71
CA PRO A 59 6.27 10.27 -12.80
C PRO A 59 6.62 11.30 -11.72
N VAL A 60 7.82 11.16 -11.17
CA VAL A 60 8.37 12.08 -10.17
C VAL A 60 8.46 13.49 -10.74
N GLN A 61 8.06 14.47 -9.94
CA GLN A 61 8.18 15.90 -10.23
C GLN A 61 9.02 16.60 -9.16
N THR A 62 9.18 17.91 -9.24
CA THR A 62 9.88 18.70 -8.22
C THR A 62 9.26 18.47 -6.83
N HIS A 63 7.93 18.49 -6.76
CA HIS A 63 7.15 18.24 -5.54
C HIS A 63 6.21 17.06 -5.74
N GLY A 64 5.58 16.58 -4.67
CA GLY A 64 4.64 15.44 -4.68
C GLY A 64 5.28 14.11 -4.26
N GLY A 65 6.59 14.12 -3.96
CA GLY A 65 7.31 12.94 -3.45
C GLY A 65 7.72 11.95 -4.54
N ARG A 66 8.40 10.86 -4.12
CA ARG A 66 8.94 9.83 -5.04
C ARG A 66 7.89 8.92 -5.68
N HIS A 67 6.71 8.78 -5.06
CA HIS A 67 5.62 7.96 -5.58
C HIS A 67 4.30 8.72 -5.51
N PRO A 68 4.13 9.79 -6.33
CA PRO A 68 2.88 10.55 -6.38
C PRO A 68 1.69 9.63 -6.71
N LEU A 69 0.47 10.07 -6.43
CA LEU A 69 -0.71 9.33 -6.87
C LEU A 69 -0.65 9.10 -8.38
N PRO A 70 -0.98 7.88 -8.86
CA PRO A 70 -1.07 7.62 -10.29
C PRO A 70 -2.14 8.50 -10.94
N ASN A 71 -2.03 8.73 -12.25
CA ASN A 71 -3.13 9.29 -13.00
C ASN A 71 -4.32 8.31 -12.90
N LEU A 72 -5.40 8.74 -12.24
CA LEU A 72 -6.52 7.85 -11.91
C LEU A 72 -7.21 7.29 -13.16
N LYS A 73 -7.27 8.07 -14.25
CA LYS A 73 -7.85 7.60 -15.52
C LYS A 73 -7.00 6.49 -16.13
N GLN A 74 -5.69 6.64 -16.09
CA GLN A 74 -4.76 5.60 -16.58
C GLN A 74 -4.81 4.36 -15.69
N LEU A 75 -4.83 4.52 -14.36
CA LEU A 75 -4.98 3.39 -13.43
C LEU A 75 -6.27 2.62 -13.70
N VAL A 76 -7.41 3.31 -13.88
CA VAL A 76 -8.69 2.67 -14.24
C VAL A 76 -8.55 1.87 -15.53
N THR A 77 -7.93 2.43 -16.57
CA THR A 77 -7.70 1.69 -17.83
C THR A 77 -6.85 0.43 -17.62
N THR A 78 -5.80 0.51 -16.79
CA THR A 78 -4.97 -0.65 -16.44
C THR A 78 -5.79 -1.71 -15.70
N LEU A 79 -6.60 -1.31 -14.70
CA LEU A 79 -7.45 -2.24 -13.95
C LEU A 79 -8.48 -2.94 -14.86
N GLU A 80 -9.11 -2.20 -15.78
CA GLU A 80 -10.05 -2.77 -16.76
C GLU A 80 -9.35 -3.76 -17.70
N ALA A 81 -8.12 -3.44 -18.14
CA ALA A 81 -7.33 -4.34 -18.98
C ALA A 81 -7.01 -5.67 -18.28
N LEU A 82 -6.92 -5.68 -16.93
CA LEU A 82 -6.74 -6.88 -16.12
C LEU A 82 -8.06 -7.62 -15.81
N GLY A 83 -9.19 -7.16 -16.33
CA GLY A 83 -10.50 -7.77 -16.11
C GLY A 83 -11.20 -7.32 -14.81
N ILE A 84 -10.66 -6.31 -14.12
CA ILE A 84 -11.24 -5.83 -12.86
C ILE A 84 -12.48 -4.97 -13.14
N SER A 85 -13.58 -5.29 -12.48
CA SER A 85 -14.87 -4.62 -12.63
C SER A 85 -15.42 -4.14 -11.29
N SER A 86 -16.20 -3.05 -11.32
CA SER A 86 -16.93 -2.57 -10.15
C SER A 86 -18.25 -3.30 -9.94
N GLN A 87 -18.88 -3.83 -11.03
CA GLN A 87 -20.18 -4.51 -10.95
C GLN A 87 -20.30 -5.60 -12.04
N PRO A 88 -20.46 -6.89 -11.66
CA PRO A 88 -20.21 -7.39 -10.31
C PRO A 88 -18.76 -7.07 -9.90
N ALA A 89 -18.54 -6.78 -8.62
CA ALA A 89 -17.23 -6.41 -8.15
C ALA A 89 -16.29 -7.61 -8.18
N THR A 90 -15.16 -7.48 -8.90
CA THR A 90 -14.09 -8.46 -8.94
C THR A 90 -13.38 -8.52 -7.59
N GLN A 91 -13.14 -9.70 -7.04
CA GLN A 91 -12.27 -9.87 -5.88
C GLN A 91 -10.82 -9.70 -6.33
N VAL A 92 -10.12 -8.73 -5.80
CA VAL A 92 -8.69 -8.51 -6.08
C VAL A 92 -7.87 -8.99 -4.90
N VAL A 93 -6.81 -9.76 -5.17
CA VAL A 93 -5.83 -10.15 -4.16
C VAL A 93 -4.46 -9.63 -4.58
N ALA A 94 -3.91 -8.73 -3.78
CA ALA A 94 -2.57 -8.19 -3.97
C ALA A 94 -1.55 -8.96 -3.13
N TYR A 95 -0.35 -9.21 -3.66
CA TYR A 95 0.75 -9.77 -2.87
C TYR A 95 2.09 -9.19 -3.29
N ASP A 96 3.08 -9.31 -2.41
CA ASP A 96 4.49 -9.07 -2.69
C ASP A 96 5.38 -10.07 -1.90
N ALA A 97 6.69 -9.84 -1.89
CA ALA A 97 7.65 -10.61 -1.11
C ALA A 97 8.32 -9.78 -0.01
N THR A 98 7.78 -8.61 0.31
CA THR A 98 8.41 -7.59 1.16
C THR A 98 7.46 -7.17 2.28
N LYS A 99 6.84 -8.15 2.95
CA LYS A 99 5.95 -7.93 4.10
C LYS A 99 4.81 -6.96 3.77
N SER A 100 4.17 -7.13 2.63
CA SER A 100 3.05 -6.32 2.14
C SER A 100 3.37 -4.84 1.85
N ALA A 101 4.64 -4.46 1.78
CA ALA A 101 5.07 -3.06 1.60
C ALA A 101 4.50 -2.41 0.33
N PHE A 102 4.38 -3.17 -0.76
CA PHE A 102 3.90 -2.70 -2.07
C PHE A 102 2.47 -3.18 -2.36
N ALA A 103 2.11 -4.38 -1.91
CA ALA A 103 0.75 -4.90 -2.03
C ALA A 103 -0.27 -4.01 -1.29
N ALA A 104 0.09 -3.48 -0.12
CA ALA A 104 -0.75 -2.53 0.63
C ALA A 104 -0.98 -1.22 -0.14
N ARG A 105 -0.03 -0.78 -0.98
CA ARG A 105 -0.22 0.40 -1.83
C ARG A 105 -1.30 0.17 -2.88
N LEU A 106 -1.30 -0.97 -3.57
CA LEU A 106 -2.36 -1.34 -4.52
C LEU A 106 -3.71 -1.49 -3.81
N TRP A 107 -3.74 -2.20 -2.66
CA TRP A 107 -4.93 -2.34 -1.83
C TRP A 107 -5.53 -0.97 -1.48
N TRP A 108 -4.70 -0.03 -1.01
CA TRP A 108 -5.15 1.30 -0.65
C TRP A 108 -5.66 2.09 -1.86
N LEU A 109 -4.97 2.02 -3.02
CA LEU A 109 -5.41 2.68 -4.25
C LEU A 109 -6.78 2.18 -4.72
N LEU A 110 -7.03 0.87 -4.68
CA LEU A 110 -8.34 0.31 -5.02
C LEU A 110 -9.42 0.78 -4.04
N ARG A 111 -9.12 0.78 -2.73
CA ARG A 111 -10.02 1.34 -1.71
C ARG A 111 -10.27 2.84 -1.93
N TYR A 112 -9.24 3.60 -2.27
CA TYR A 112 -9.32 5.02 -2.61
C TYR A 112 -10.21 5.26 -3.84
N LEU A 113 -10.21 4.37 -4.82
CA LEU A 113 -11.11 4.39 -5.97
C LEU A 113 -12.53 3.85 -5.65
N GLY A 114 -12.82 3.49 -4.40
CA GLY A 114 -14.13 2.98 -3.97
C GLY A 114 -14.33 1.48 -4.19
N HIS A 115 -13.30 0.74 -4.61
CA HIS A 115 -13.39 -0.71 -4.80
C HIS A 115 -13.13 -1.43 -3.48
N SER A 116 -14.18 -2.02 -2.89
CA SER A 116 -14.12 -2.64 -1.57
C SER A 116 -13.74 -4.13 -1.59
N GLN A 117 -13.82 -4.78 -2.75
CA GLN A 117 -13.49 -6.21 -2.92
C GLN A 117 -11.99 -6.35 -3.22
N VAL A 118 -11.16 -5.98 -2.26
CA VAL A 118 -9.70 -6.09 -2.35
C VAL A 118 -9.12 -6.54 -1.01
N ALA A 119 -8.18 -7.48 -1.09
CA ALA A 119 -7.44 -7.99 0.05
C ALA A 119 -5.95 -8.12 -0.28
N VAL A 120 -5.12 -8.20 0.76
CA VAL A 120 -3.70 -8.53 0.64
C VAL A 120 -3.50 -9.96 1.13
N LEU A 121 -2.66 -10.72 0.43
CA LEU A 121 -2.26 -12.07 0.85
C LEU A 121 -1.37 -11.97 2.09
N ASP A 122 -1.85 -12.46 3.23
CA ASP A 122 -1.11 -12.43 4.47
C ASP A 122 0.13 -13.33 4.41
N GLY A 123 1.29 -12.84 4.83
CA GLY A 123 2.58 -13.49 4.64
C GLY A 123 3.12 -13.46 3.19
N GLY A 124 2.34 -12.99 2.20
CA GLY A 124 2.75 -12.79 0.82
C GLY A 124 3.33 -14.01 0.12
N LEU A 125 4.20 -13.79 -0.88
CA LEU A 125 4.89 -14.87 -1.61
C LEU A 125 5.71 -15.81 -0.71
N PRO A 126 6.41 -15.35 0.34
CA PRO A 126 7.13 -16.23 1.25
C PRO A 126 6.25 -17.29 1.91
N ALA A 127 5.03 -16.93 2.36
CA ALA A 127 4.08 -17.89 2.95
C ALA A 127 3.62 -18.94 1.91
N TRP A 128 3.34 -18.50 0.67
CA TRP A 128 2.98 -19.39 -0.44
C TRP A 128 4.08 -20.41 -0.74
N GLN A 129 5.34 -19.96 -0.80
CA GLN A 129 6.50 -20.82 -1.04
C GLN A 129 6.79 -21.77 0.13
N THR A 130 6.62 -21.30 1.37
CA THR A 130 6.80 -22.14 2.58
C THR A 130 5.79 -23.29 2.63
N ALA A 131 4.58 -23.09 2.10
CA ALA A 131 3.57 -24.13 1.97
C ALA A 131 3.81 -25.07 0.78
N ASP A 132 4.92 -24.90 0.03
CA ASP A 132 5.26 -25.66 -1.17
C ASP A 132 4.16 -25.62 -2.25
N TYR A 133 3.48 -24.47 -2.37
CA TYR A 133 2.48 -24.24 -3.40
C TYR A 133 3.11 -23.89 -4.74
N PRO A 134 2.49 -24.26 -5.88
CA PRO A 134 3.08 -24.10 -7.19
C PRO A 134 3.26 -22.64 -7.58
N LEU A 135 4.31 -22.37 -8.33
CA LEU A 135 4.52 -21.12 -9.07
C LEU A 135 4.43 -21.41 -10.56
N GLU A 136 4.10 -20.40 -11.35
CA GLU A 136 4.14 -20.47 -12.80
C GLU A 136 4.94 -19.30 -13.39
N THR A 137 5.31 -19.43 -14.67
CA THR A 137 6.03 -18.40 -15.44
C THR A 137 5.21 -17.91 -16.64
N GLN A 138 4.06 -18.52 -16.87
CA GLN A 138 3.18 -18.13 -17.98
C GLN A 138 2.41 -16.88 -17.63
N ILE A 139 2.61 -15.82 -18.43
CA ILE A 139 1.87 -14.57 -18.27
C ILE A 139 0.39 -14.81 -18.61
N PRO A 140 -0.53 -14.59 -17.68
CA PRO A 140 -1.94 -14.83 -17.93
C PRO A 140 -2.53 -13.81 -18.89
N THR A 141 -3.56 -14.22 -19.62
CA THR A 141 -4.36 -13.33 -20.44
C THR A 141 -5.72 -13.13 -19.79
N PRO A 142 -6.17 -11.89 -19.55
CA PRO A 142 -7.47 -11.65 -18.99
C PRO A 142 -8.58 -12.24 -19.86
N PRO A 143 -9.59 -12.91 -19.28
CA PRO A 143 -10.66 -13.57 -20.06
C PRO A 143 -11.57 -12.54 -20.76
N LYS A 144 -11.65 -11.34 -20.25
CA LYS A 144 -12.41 -10.20 -20.78
C LYS A 144 -11.90 -8.89 -20.18
N THR A 145 -12.11 -7.78 -20.86
CA THR A 145 -11.91 -6.43 -20.32
C THR A 145 -12.94 -6.15 -19.21
N GLY A 146 -12.50 -5.63 -18.09
CA GLY A 146 -13.35 -5.20 -16.99
C GLY A 146 -14.13 -3.92 -17.30
N GLN A 147 -15.02 -3.56 -16.37
CA GLN A 147 -15.74 -2.29 -16.37
C GLN A 147 -15.63 -1.67 -14.98
N PHE A 148 -14.77 -0.65 -14.85
CA PHE A 148 -14.44 -0.05 -13.57
C PHE A 148 -14.95 1.39 -13.48
N THR A 149 -15.88 1.65 -12.58
CA THR A 149 -16.40 3.00 -12.31
C THR A 149 -15.84 3.49 -10.97
N PRO A 150 -14.87 4.41 -10.97
CA PRO A 150 -14.24 4.88 -9.73
C PRO A 150 -15.18 5.76 -8.91
N GLN A 151 -15.15 5.59 -7.60
CA GLN A 151 -15.79 6.45 -6.59
C GLN A 151 -14.70 7.00 -5.67
N VAL A 152 -13.99 8.02 -6.13
CA VAL A 152 -12.77 8.52 -5.49
C VAL A 152 -13.05 9.10 -4.11
N GLN A 153 -12.34 8.61 -3.10
CA GLN A 153 -12.43 9.02 -1.69
C GLN A 153 -11.46 10.18 -1.40
N THR A 154 -11.68 11.34 -2.02
CA THR A 154 -10.73 12.48 -1.96
C THR A 154 -10.42 12.95 -0.55
N HIS A 155 -11.31 12.72 0.42
CA HIS A 155 -11.12 13.07 1.82
C HIS A 155 -10.12 12.16 2.57
N TRP A 156 -9.62 11.09 1.93
CA TRP A 156 -8.61 10.20 2.51
C TRP A 156 -7.17 10.67 2.28
N THR A 157 -6.99 11.75 1.53
CA THR A 157 -5.65 12.29 1.25
C THR A 157 -5.51 13.71 1.75
N VAL A 158 -4.30 14.05 2.15
CA VAL A 158 -3.89 15.43 2.46
C VAL A 158 -2.61 15.74 1.72
N ASP A 159 -2.39 17.03 1.48
CA ASP A 159 -1.16 17.59 0.93
C ASP A 159 -0.35 18.32 2.01
N ARG A 160 0.78 18.89 1.60
CA ARG A 160 1.65 19.67 2.48
C ARG A 160 0.95 20.89 3.07
N ASP A 161 0.16 21.59 2.27
CA ASP A 161 -0.52 22.81 2.72
C ASP A 161 -1.52 22.51 3.82
N TYR A 162 -2.26 21.41 3.70
CA TYR A 162 -3.14 20.93 4.76
C TYR A 162 -2.35 20.68 6.06
N ILE A 163 -1.21 20.01 5.99
CA ILE A 163 -0.37 19.72 7.15
C ILE A 163 0.13 21.03 7.79
N LEU A 164 0.67 21.97 7.01
CA LEU A 164 1.14 23.26 7.52
C LEU A 164 0.06 24.04 8.26
N GLN A 165 -1.17 23.99 7.79
CA GLN A 165 -2.31 24.69 8.42
C GLN A 165 -2.80 24.01 9.70
N HIS A 166 -2.63 22.68 9.84
CA HIS A 166 -3.32 21.90 10.88
C HIS A 166 -2.38 21.14 11.82
N GLN A 167 -1.07 21.05 11.56
CA GLN A 167 -0.12 20.23 12.34
C GLN A 167 -0.01 20.57 13.84
N THR A 168 -0.49 21.75 14.24
CA THR A 168 -0.53 22.19 15.64
C THR A 168 -1.94 22.20 16.22
N ALA A 169 -2.95 21.79 15.44
CA ALA A 169 -4.34 21.75 15.91
C ALA A 169 -4.53 20.61 16.91
N SER A 170 -5.32 20.85 17.96
CA SER A 170 -5.72 19.79 18.87
C SER A 170 -6.55 18.74 18.13
N GLY A 171 -6.32 17.46 18.42
CA GLY A 171 -7.04 16.36 17.79
C GLY A 171 -6.41 15.83 16.49
N ILE A 172 -5.31 16.43 16.00
CA ILE A 172 -4.54 15.92 14.86
C ILE A 172 -3.24 15.30 15.35
N VAL A 173 -2.89 14.13 14.81
CA VAL A 173 -1.58 13.50 15.00
C VAL A 173 -1.00 13.05 13.67
N LEU A 174 0.25 13.42 13.40
CA LEU A 174 1.01 12.94 12.25
C LEU A 174 1.74 11.65 12.66
N VAL A 175 1.59 10.59 11.88
CA VAL A 175 2.13 9.25 12.19
C VAL A 175 3.12 8.83 11.14
N ASP A 176 4.40 8.80 11.50
CA ASP A 176 5.49 8.36 10.63
C ASP A 176 5.64 6.85 10.64
N ALA A 177 5.46 6.23 9.48
CA ALA A 177 5.60 4.79 9.31
C ALA A 177 7.05 4.33 9.04
N ARG A 178 8.02 5.23 8.89
CA ARG A 178 9.44 4.86 8.65
C ARG A 178 10.06 4.19 9.87
N SER A 179 11.25 3.61 9.68
CA SER A 179 12.03 3.06 10.79
C SER A 179 12.34 4.13 11.85
N PRO A 180 12.50 3.73 13.13
CA PRO A 180 12.81 4.67 14.20
C PRO A 180 14.08 5.50 13.97
N GLU A 181 15.10 4.92 13.33
CA GLU A 181 16.37 5.59 13.01
C GLU A 181 16.14 6.72 12.00
N ARG A 182 15.33 6.47 10.95
CA ARG A 182 14.97 7.50 9.97
C ARG A 182 14.10 8.59 10.59
N TYR A 183 13.13 8.21 11.42
CA TYR A 183 12.27 9.15 12.12
C TYR A 183 13.08 10.08 13.04
N ARG A 184 14.08 9.56 13.79
CA ARG A 184 14.94 10.36 14.66
C ARG A 184 16.01 11.16 13.90
N GLY A 185 16.13 10.95 12.58
CA GLY A 185 17.16 11.60 11.77
C GLY A 185 18.57 11.05 11.99
N GLU A 186 18.71 9.87 12.55
CA GLU A 186 20.00 9.17 12.77
C GLU A 186 20.53 8.56 11.46
N GLU A 187 19.60 8.15 10.58
CA GLU A 187 19.91 7.59 9.28
C GLU A 187 18.92 8.13 8.23
N GLU A 188 19.39 8.43 7.03
CA GLU A 188 18.52 8.69 5.87
C GLU A 188 19.20 8.26 4.58
N PRO A 189 19.03 6.98 4.19
CA PRO A 189 19.68 6.43 3.01
C PRO A 189 18.97 6.76 1.69
N ILE A 190 17.79 7.40 1.73
CA ILE A 190 16.90 7.53 0.57
C ILE A 190 16.60 9.00 0.25
N ASP A 191 16.22 9.78 1.25
CA ASP A 191 15.84 11.17 1.10
C ASP A 191 17.01 12.11 1.39
N PRO A 192 17.07 13.32 0.79
CA PRO A 192 18.23 14.22 0.93
C PRO A 192 18.38 14.84 2.33
N ILE A 193 17.32 14.85 3.13
CA ILE A 193 17.30 15.45 4.46
C ILE A 193 16.84 14.40 5.47
N ALA A 194 17.58 14.29 6.58
CA ALA A 194 17.20 13.42 7.71
C ALA A 194 16.25 14.15 8.67
N GLY A 195 15.37 13.38 9.33
CA GLY A 195 14.41 13.91 10.30
C GLY A 195 12.98 13.44 10.04
N ALA A 196 12.00 14.14 10.62
CA ALA A 196 10.57 13.83 10.52
C ALA A 196 9.73 15.12 10.45
N LEU A 197 8.46 14.98 10.07
CA LEU A 197 7.52 16.09 10.13
C LEU A 197 7.42 16.64 11.58
N PRO A 198 7.27 17.96 11.76
CA PRO A 198 7.12 18.53 13.08
C PRO A 198 5.94 17.90 13.86
N ASN A 199 6.16 17.62 15.14
CA ASN A 199 5.16 17.02 16.05
C ASN A 199 4.64 15.62 15.64
N ALA A 200 5.29 14.95 14.70
CA ALA A 200 4.94 13.58 14.35
C ALA A 200 5.30 12.59 15.47
N VAL A 201 4.55 11.50 15.55
CA VAL A 201 4.90 10.31 16.32
C VAL A 201 5.35 9.20 15.38
N ASN A 202 6.20 8.30 15.88
CA ASN A 202 6.65 7.17 15.06
C ASN A 202 5.85 5.92 15.38
N GLN A 203 5.31 5.29 14.33
CA GLN A 203 4.73 3.96 14.39
C GLN A 203 5.22 3.17 13.20
N PHE A 204 6.36 2.51 13.36
CA PHE A 204 7.03 1.78 12.29
C PHE A 204 6.13 0.70 11.68
N TRP A 205 5.98 0.73 10.35
CA TRP A 205 5.03 -0.14 9.67
C TRP A 205 5.25 -1.64 9.90
N GLN A 206 6.51 -2.08 10.11
CA GLN A 206 6.81 -3.50 10.36
C GLN A 206 6.35 -3.99 11.73
N THR A 207 6.07 -3.11 12.68
CA THR A 207 5.55 -3.53 14.00
C THR A 207 4.12 -4.08 13.94
N ASN A 208 3.44 -3.96 12.79
CA ASN A 208 2.16 -4.62 12.57
C ASN A 208 2.28 -6.12 12.24
N LEU A 209 3.49 -6.60 11.96
CA LEU A 209 3.75 -7.92 11.40
C LEU A 209 4.72 -8.70 12.29
N ASP A 210 4.61 -10.01 12.23
CA ASP A 210 5.61 -10.91 12.79
C ASP A 210 6.86 -11.02 11.90
N GLU A 211 7.81 -11.84 12.32
CA GLU A 211 9.06 -12.06 11.59
C GLU A 211 8.82 -12.68 10.21
N GLN A 212 7.80 -13.49 10.05
CA GLN A 212 7.41 -14.17 8.82
C GLN A 212 6.62 -13.26 7.86
N GLY A 213 6.18 -12.08 8.34
CA GLY A 213 5.45 -11.10 7.54
C GLY A 213 3.92 -11.26 7.59
N HIS A 214 3.40 -12.05 8.53
CA HIS A 214 1.97 -12.11 8.81
C HIS A 214 1.56 -10.98 9.75
N PHE A 215 0.38 -10.42 9.52
CA PHE A 215 -0.17 -9.43 10.42
C PHE A 215 -0.47 -10.03 11.80
N HIS A 216 -0.13 -9.31 12.84
CA HIS A 216 -0.57 -9.67 14.19
C HIS A 216 -2.09 -9.68 14.27
N ALA A 217 -2.63 -10.52 15.16
CA ALA A 217 -4.06 -10.58 15.41
C ALA A 217 -4.62 -9.18 15.76
N ALA A 218 -5.81 -8.87 15.27
CA ALA A 218 -6.46 -7.57 15.44
C ALA A 218 -6.51 -7.11 16.90
N ALA A 219 -6.65 -8.05 17.85
CA ALA A 219 -6.64 -7.73 19.30
C ALA A 219 -5.28 -7.19 19.80
N VAL A 220 -4.16 -7.74 19.27
CA VAL A 220 -2.80 -7.28 19.59
C VAL A 220 -2.58 -5.89 19.01
N LEU A 221 -2.93 -5.70 17.73
CA LEU A 221 -2.81 -4.42 17.05
C LEU A 221 -3.62 -3.33 17.72
N LYS A 222 -4.86 -3.61 18.17
CA LYS A 222 -5.68 -2.63 18.90
C LYS A 222 -4.97 -2.06 20.12
N GLY A 223 -4.24 -2.90 20.87
CA GLY A 223 -3.43 -2.41 22.00
C GLY A 223 -2.28 -1.51 21.56
N GLN A 224 -1.58 -1.83 20.47
CA GLN A 224 -0.46 -1.04 19.96
C GLN A 224 -0.90 0.33 19.40
N TRP A 225 -2.10 0.40 18.81
CA TRP A 225 -2.61 1.58 18.14
C TRP A 225 -3.53 2.45 19.00
N GLN A 226 -3.87 2.02 20.22
CA GLN A 226 -4.90 2.65 21.05
C GLN A 226 -4.69 4.17 21.18
N ALA A 227 -3.51 4.59 21.65
CA ALA A 227 -3.24 6.01 21.89
C ALA A 227 -3.31 6.89 20.63
N ILE A 228 -2.95 6.33 19.46
CA ILE A 228 -3.01 7.04 18.16
C ILE A 228 -4.45 7.13 17.66
N MET A 229 -5.24 6.09 17.88
CA MET A 229 -6.62 6.03 17.37
C MET A 229 -7.65 6.69 18.31
N GLU A 230 -7.24 7.17 19.46
CA GLU A 230 -8.07 8.00 20.36
C GLU A 230 -8.13 9.47 19.92
N VAL A 231 -7.29 9.90 18.94
CA VAL A 231 -7.36 11.27 18.42
C VAL A 231 -8.38 11.37 17.29
N ASP A 232 -8.91 12.59 17.05
CA ASP A 232 -9.97 12.81 16.08
C ASP A 232 -9.53 12.57 14.64
N GLU A 233 -8.29 12.97 14.31
CA GLU A 233 -7.77 12.90 12.93
C GLU A 233 -6.30 12.46 12.90
N PRO A 234 -6.02 11.14 12.86
CA PRO A 234 -4.69 10.65 12.58
C PRO A 234 -4.38 10.76 11.08
N ILE A 235 -3.19 11.30 10.76
CA ILE A 235 -2.68 11.44 9.39
C ILE A 235 -1.41 10.61 9.26
N PHE A 236 -1.45 9.60 8.40
CA PHE A 236 -0.33 8.69 8.21
C PHE A 236 0.56 9.13 7.07
N TYR A 237 1.86 8.97 7.23
CA TYR A 237 2.84 9.18 6.17
C TYR A 237 4.03 8.22 6.32
N CYS A 238 4.86 8.13 5.30
CA CYS A 238 6.18 7.49 5.34
C CYS A 238 7.16 8.30 4.47
N GLY A 239 8.12 7.65 3.84
CA GLY A 239 9.01 8.33 2.88
C GLY A 239 8.27 8.87 1.64
N SER A 240 7.29 8.13 1.10
CA SER A 240 6.62 8.46 -0.18
C SER A 240 5.21 7.87 -0.31
N GLY A 241 4.48 7.71 0.80
CA GLY A 241 3.10 7.24 0.81
C GLY A 241 2.90 5.75 0.43
N VAL A 242 3.95 4.95 0.44
CA VAL A 242 3.90 3.51 0.10
C VAL A 242 3.74 2.66 1.35
N THR A 243 4.76 2.62 2.22
CA THR A 243 4.72 1.77 3.42
C THR A 243 3.75 2.25 4.50
N ALA A 244 3.34 3.52 4.49
CA ALA A 244 2.23 4.00 5.30
C ALA A 244 0.91 3.26 5.00
N CYS A 245 0.74 2.72 3.79
CA CYS A 245 -0.41 1.90 3.43
C CYS A 245 -0.47 0.58 4.21
N VAL A 246 0.66 0.05 4.72
CA VAL A 246 0.68 -1.11 5.62
C VAL A 246 0.02 -0.75 6.96
N ASN A 247 0.31 0.44 7.49
CA ASN A 247 -0.37 0.93 8.70
C ASN A 247 -1.88 1.12 8.46
N LEU A 248 -2.27 1.64 7.28
CA LEU A 248 -3.68 1.77 6.90
C LEU A 248 -4.38 0.41 6.75
N LEU A 249 -3.67 -0.58 6.20
CA LEU A 249 -4.15 -1.96 6.11
C LEU A 249 -4.35 -2.58 7.50
N ALA A 250 -3.43 -2.32 8.45
CA ALA A 250 -3.58 -2.73 9.84
C ALA A 250 -4.83 -2.10 10.48
N GLN A 251 -5.11 -0.81 10.22
CA GLN A 251 -6.35 -0.17 10.71
C GLN A 251 -7.60 -0.86 10.16
N ALA A 252 -7.62 -1.15 8.87
CA ALA A 252 -8.73 -1.89 8.26
C ALA A 252 -8.88 -3.30 8.85
N HIS A 253 -7.76 -4.00 9.13
CA HIS A 253 -7.76 -5.32 9.75
C HIS A 253 -8.34 -5.30 11.18
N MET A 254 -8.11 -4.22 11.93
CA MET A 254 -8.72 -3.99 13.24
C MET A 254 -10.20 -3.58 13.16
N GLY A 255 -10.72 -3.27 11.96
CA GLY A 255 -12.08 -2.79 11.76
C GLY A 255 -12.25 -1.27 12.01
N HIS A 256 -11.16 -0.52 12.06
CA HIS A 256 -11.21 0.94 12.23
C HIS A 256 -11.50 1.65 10.89
N PRO A 257 -12.07 2.86 10.92
CA PRO A 257 -12.09 3.76 9.76
C PRO A 257 -10.66 4.02 9.27
N LEU A 258 -10.48 4.22 7.97
CA LEU A 258 -9.16 4.54 7.42
C LEU A 258 -8.76 5.97 7.76
N PRO A 259 -7.60 6.17 8.41
CA PRO A 259 -6.98 7.49 8.57
C PRO A 259 -6.63 8.15 7.25
N LYS A 260 -6.38 9.45 7.28
CA LYS A 260 -5.87 10.17 6.12
C LYS A 260 -4.43 9.79 5.81
N LEU A 261 -4.06 9.85 4.54
CA LEU A 261 -2.70 9.63 4.04
C LEU A 261 -2.11 10.94 3.48
N TYR A 262 -0.96 11.36 4.00
CA TYR A 262 -0.12 12.31 3.30
C TYR A 262 0.70 11.57 2.24
N VAL A 263 0.22 11.62 1.00
CA VAL A 263 0.75 10.80 -0.10
C VAL A 263 2.19 11.12 -0.43
N GLY A 264 2.56 12.40 -0.50
CA GLY A 264 3.92 12.84 -0.80
C GLY A 264 4.95 12.39 0.25
N GLY A 265 4.54 12.32 1.51
CA GLY A 265 5.35 11.88 2.62
C GLY A 265 6.58 12.75 2.86
N TRP A 266 7.60 12.15 3.49
CA TRP A 266 8.84 12.87 3.81
C TRP A 266 9.58 13.38 2.57
N SER A 267 9.56 12.62 1.47
CA SER A 267 10.21 13.03 0.22
C SER A 267 9.61 14.28 -0.42
N ASP A 268 8.29 14.48 -0.30
CA ASP A 268 7.63 15.71 -0.71
C ASP A 268 7.99 16.87 0.24
N TRP A 269 7.94 16.62 1.55
CA TRP A 269 8.32 17.62 2.54
C TRP A 269 9.74 18.15 2.32
N CYS A 270 10.72 17.24 2.14
CA CYS A 270 12.12 17.59 1.85
C CYS A 270 12.28 18.46 0.61
N SER A 271 11.45 18.28 -0.41
CA SER A 271 11.61 19.01 -1.67
C SER A 271 11.48 20.53 -1.52
N TYR A 272 10.74 20.98 -0.52
CA TYR A 272 10.57 22.42 -0.21
C TYR A 272 11.68 22.97 0.69
N GLU A 273 12.30 22.11 1.49
CA GLU A 273 13.40 22.53 2.39
C GLU A 273 14.74 22.72 1.63
N ILE A 274 14.89 22.04 0.48
CA ILE A 274 16.11 22.17 -0.36
C ILE A 274 16.11 23.48 -1.14
N GLU A 275 14.93 24.04 -1.46
CA GLU A 275 14.78 25.26 -2.23
C GLU A 275 14.82 26.53 -1.35
N SER A 276 14.79 26.37 -0.02
CA SER A 276 14.83 27.48 0.95
C SER A 276 16.26 27.75 1.45
#